data_02ebd926d51c5bfaf352cafd387cdb32
#
_entry.id   02ebd926d51c5bfaf352cafd387cdb32
#
_cell.length_a   1.000
_cell.length_b   1.000
_cell.length_c   1.000
_cell.angle_alpha   90.00
_cell.angle_beta   90.00
_cell.angle_gamma   90.00
#
_symmetry.space_group_name_H-M   'P 1'
#
loop_
_entity.id
_entity.type
_entity.pdbx_description
1 polymer ?
#
loop_
_entity_poly.entity_id
_entity_poly.type
_entity_poly.pdbx_seq_one_letter_code
_entity_poly.pdbx_strand_id
1 'polypeptide(L)'
;PLALMREERFGFNPDDRHRRLFLGMEKQVQSLVDRSDQARDEFFFFEAEPVLRPGSWSTEKSHERLSPLNFLTRSEEWRTRFEEEIIGTFDEELLPLNPRSRKIRETDAWTAWDVVLDVYPGFEAWGLLILPKNIPAGDKRPVVVCQHGRNGVPLDTVDEGKSAYNGFAARLAEEGFITFAPHNLYRGEDRYRWLDRKANLIGGTLFTFITASHRQTLSWLKTLPEVDGKHIAFYGLSYGGETAVRVPAVIPDYCLSICSGDFNHWTRKVADPDFPGGFMKSIEWEMPYWNMGSRFDYAEMAGLIFPRPFFVERGHHDRVSTDEWVAHEYAKVRRLYASFGMEEKTGIEFFHGGHSINGQGSFEFLRRFLGRAGE
;
A
#
# COMPACT_ATOMS: atom_id res chain seq x y z
N PRO A 1 20.49 54.07 10.50
CA PRO A 1 21.20 54.01 9.22
C PRO A 1 20.97 52.63 8.63
N LEU A 2 20.26 52.63 7.52
CA LEU A 2 20.12 51.40 6.71
C LEU A 2 21.45 51.15 5.98
N ALA A 3 22.43 50.74 6.75
CA ALA A 3 23.82 50.61 6.31
C ALA A 3 24.09 49.34 5.50
N LEU A 4 23.12 48.79 4.73
CA LEU A 4 23.30 47.46 4.23
C LEU A 4 22.71 47.16 2.87
N MET A 5 22.41 48.18 2.08
CA MET A 5 22.10 47.91 0.67
C MET A 5 23.37 48.03 -0.16
N ARG A 6 23.85 46.88 -0.61
CA ARG A 6 24.87 46.82 -1.66
C ARG A 6 24.26 47.36 -2.94
N GLU A 7 24.91 48.36 -3.57
CA GLU A 7 24.46 48.90 -4.85
C GLU A 7 24.65 47.83 -5.95
N GLU A 8 23.59 47.32 -6.51
CA GLU A 8 23.59 46.27 -7.55
C GLU A 8 23.09 46.76 -8.91
N ARG A 9 22.98 48.07 -9.10
CA ARG A 9 22.42 48.64 -10.33
C ARG A 9 23.23 48.37 -11.59
N PHE A 10 24.54 48.18 -11.45
CA PHE A 10 25.41 47.89 -12.59
C PHE A 10 25.47 46.41 -12.88
N GLY A 11 25.00 45.99 -14.04
CA GLY A 11 24.99 44.58 -14.46
C GLY A 11 23.89 43.73 -13.82
N PHE A 12 22.90 44.36 -13.20
CA PHE A 12 21.79 43.65 -12.64
C PHE A 12 20.86 43.07 -13.72
N ASN A 13 20.69 41.73 -13.72
CA ASN A 13 19.71 41.04 -14.54
C ASN A 13 18.61 40.41 -13.64
N PRO A 14 17.34 40.83 -13.79
CA PRO A 14 16.23 40.24 -13.02
C PRO A 14 16.05 38.75 -13.24
N ASP A 15 16.27 38.26 -14.45
CA ASP A 15 16.11 36.83 -14.80
C ASP A 15 17.17 35.97 -14.11
N ASP A 16 18.41 36.45 -14.03
CA ASP A 16 19.48 35.78 -13.28
C ASP A 16 19.18 35.72 -11.77
N ARG A 17 18.58 36.79 -11.22
CA ARG A 17 18.12 36.79 -9.83
C ARG A 17 17.03 35.76 -9.63
N HIS A 18 16.01 35.75 -10.47
CA HIS A 18 14.91 34.82 -10.42
C HIS A 18 15.42 33.38 -10.47
N ARG A 19 16.31 33.07 -11.41
CA ARG A 19 16.94 31.78 -11.56
C ARG A 19 17.71 31.35 -10.29
N ARG A 20 18.51 32.24 -9.71
CA ARG A 20 19.26 31.93 -8.47
C ARG A 20 18.33 31.68 -7.30
N LEU A 21 17.25 32.43 -7.15
CA LEU A 21 16.25 32.22 -6.10
C LEU A 21 15.58 30.85 -6.26
N PHE A 22 15.14 30.52 -7.48
CA PHE A 22 14.52 29.23 -7.77
C PHE A 22 15.47 28.07 -7.46
N LEU A 23 16.70 28.09 -7.98
CA LEU A 23 17.70 27.07 -7.71
C LEU A 23 18.05 26.95 -6.22
N GLY A 24 18.04 28.08 -5.50
CA GLY A 24 18.25 28.09 -4.06
C GLY A 24 17.12 27.38 -3.29
N MET A 25 15.87 27.64 -3.66
CA MET A 25 14.71 26.96 -3.08
C MET A 25 14.71 25.48 -3.40
N GLU A 26 14.97 25.11 -4.66
CA GLU A 26 15.06 23.72 -5.10
C GLU A 26 16.14 22.96 -4.32
N LYS A 27 17.36 23.53 -4.21
CA LYS A 27 18.45 22.93 -3.43
C LYS A 27 18.08 22.75 -1.95
N GLN A 28 17.39 23.73 -1.36
CA GLN A 28 16.93 23.62 0.03
C GLN A 28 15.92 22.50 0.21
N VAL A 29 14.91 22.42 -0.66
CA VAL A 29 13.90 21.36 -0.61
C VAL A 29 14.54 19.99 -0.84
N GLN A 30 15.42 19.85 -1.85
CA GLN A 30 16.14 18.60 -2.11
C GLN A 30 16.96 18.14 -0.89
N SER A 31 17.67 19.08 -0.23
CA SER A 31 18.42 18.76 0.99
C SER A 31 17.53 18.26 2.15
N LEU A 32 16.27 18.69 2.22
CA LEU A 32 15.30 18.18 3.20
C LEU A 32 14.78 16.81 2.80
N VAL A 33 14.51 16.61 1.51
CA VAL A 33 14.11 15.29 0.96
C VAL A 33 15.21 14.24 1.20
N ASP A 34 16.48 14.59 0.96
CA ASP A 34 17.63 13.69 1.16
C ASP A 34 17.79 13.27 2.63
N ARG A 35 17.31 14.08 3.57
CA ARG A 35 17.34 13.78 5.01
C ARG A 35 16.02 13.23 5.55
N SER A 36 15.07 12.95 4.70
CA SER A 36 13.74 12.48 5.12
C SER A 36 13.77 11.10 5.81
N ASP A 37 14.70 10.23 5.44
CA ASP A 37 14.93 8.95 6.13
C ASP A 37 15.23 9.19 7.62
N GLN A 38 16.12 10.14 7.94
CA GLN A 38 16.43 10.47 9.33
C GLN A 38 15.20 11.01 10.06
N ALA A 39 14.40 11.85 9.41
CA ALA A 39 13.19 12.40 10.02
C ALA A 39 12.16 11.29 10.33
N ARG A 40 12.03 10.29 9.43
CA ARG A 40 11.17 9.12 9.67
C ARG A 40 11.70 8.22 10.78
N ASP A 41 13.00 7.94 10.80
CA ASP A 41 13.63 7.15 11.86
C ASP A 41 13.43 7.79 13.24
N GLU A 42 13.54 9.12 13.33
CA GLU A 42 13.25 9.86 14.56
C GLU A 42 11.78 9.82 14.96
N PHE A 43 10.87 9.85 13.98
CA PHE A 43 9.43 9.84 14.24
C PHE A 43 8.88 8.44 14.56
N PHE A 44 9.29 7.41 13.83
CA PHE A 44 8.69 6.08 13.86
C PHE A 44 9.60 5.04 14.55
N PHE A 45 10.75 4.74 13.94
CA PHE A 45 11.60 3.66 14.44
C PHE A 45 12.43 4.06 15.67
N PHE A 46 12.80 5.31 15.80
CA PHE A 46 13.54 5.79 16.96
C PHE A 46 12.74 5.69 18.25
N GLU A 47 11.46 6.07 18.21
CA GLU A 47 10.58 5.94 19.36
C GLU A 47 10.12 4.48 19.59
N ALA A 48 10.05 3.67 18.52
CA ALA A 48 9.70 2.26 18.62
C ALA A 48 10.89 1.39 19.07
N GLU A 49 12.13 1.74 18.65
CA GLU A 49 13.33 0.96 18.96
C GLU A 49 14.62 1.79 19.06
N PRO A 50 15.03 2.17 20.26
CA PRO A 50 16.36 2.76 20.47
C PRO A 50 17.53 1.85 20.05
N VAL A 51 17.30 0.55 19.90
CA VAL A 51 18.29 -0.47 19.52
C VAL A 51 18.63 -0.47 18.03
N LEU A 52 17.78 0.11 17.16
CA LEU A 52 17.95 0.04 15.71
C LEU A 52 18.79 1.16 15.10
N ARG A 53 19.45 2.01 15.91
CA ARG A 53 20.32 3.06 15.38
C ARG A 53 21.55 2.46 14.72
N PRO A 54 21.79 2.73 13.41
CA PRO A 54 23.07 2.39 12.79
C PRO A 54 24.21 3.09 13.51
N GLY A 55 25.21 2.33 13.97
CA GLY A 55 26.45 2.87 14.52
C GLY A 55 26.53 3.02 16.04
N SER A 56 25.51 2.67 16.82
CA SER A 56 25.66 2.58 18.26
C SER A 56 26.30 1.22 18.64
N TRP A 57 27.61 1.18 18.70
CA TRP A 57 28.39 0.07 19.27
C TRP A 57 28.48 0.15 20.80
N SER A 58 27.58 0.88 21.47
CA SER A 58 27.61 1.00 22.89
C SER A 58 27.16 -0.33 23.51
N THR A 59 28.07 -0.95 24.24
CA THR A 59 27.83 -2.08 25.14
C THR A 59 27.09 -1.64 26.41
N GLU A 60 26.64 -0.40 26.48
CA GLU A 60 25.91 0.12 27.63
C GLU A 60 24.50 -0.43 27.69
N LYS A 61 24.25 -0.99 28.84
CA LYS A 61 23.14 -1.80 29.28
C LYS A 61 21.78 -1.20 28.99
N SER A 62 20.88 -2.12 28.63
CA SER A 62 19.43 -2.06 28.79
C SER A 62 18.75 -0.84 28.15
N HIS A 63 18.71 -0.84 26.85
CA HIS A 63 17.52 -0.34 26.22
C HIS A 63 16.43 -1.40 26.47
N GLU A 64 15.43 -1.07 27.27
CA GLU A 64 14.23 -1.89 27.38
C GLU A 64 13.74 -2.12 25.97
N ARG A 65 13.83 -3.37 25.50
CA ARG A 65 13.20 -3.76 24.24
C ARG A 65 11.73 -3.42 24.39
N LEU A 66 11.20 -2.60 23.50
CA LEU A 66 9.78 -2.41 23.43
C LEU A 66 9.15 -3.80 23.28
N SER A 67 8.32 -4.17 24.23
CA SER A 67 7.56 -5.39 24.09
C SER A 67 6.66 -5.27 22.86
N PRO A 68 6.31 -6.36 22.17
CA PRO A 68 5.35 -6.33 21.07
C PRO A 68 4.07 -5.59 21.44
N LEU A 69 3.62 -5.68 22.69
CA LEU A 69 2.44 -5.00 23.17
C LEU A 69 2.63 -3.47 23.19
N ASN A 70 3.76 -2.97 23.67
CA ASN A 70 4.05 -1.53 23.69
C ASN A 70 4.20 -0.97 22.27
N PHE A 71 4.81 -1.72 21.35
CA PHE A 71 4.88 -1.35 19.95
C PHE A 71 3.47 -1.27 19.33
N LEU A 72 2.63 -2.27 19.59
CA LEU A 72 1.24 -2.28 19.08
C LEU A 72 0.44 -1.10 19.62
N THR A 73 0.58 -0.76 20.90
CA THR A 73 -0.12 0.40 21.49
C THR A 73 0.30 1.70 20.80
N ARG A 74 1.59 1.89 20.52
CA ARG A 74 2.07 3.07 19.79
C ARG A 74 1.69 3.04 18.31
N SER A 75 1.67 1.87 17.68
CA SER A 75 1.29 1.74 16.28
C SER A 75 -0.16 2.15 16.01
N GLU A 76 -1.05 2.09 17.00
CA GLU A 76 -2.41 2.62 16.88
C GLU A 76 -2.41 4.15 16.73
N GLU A 77 -1.58 4.87 17.49
CA GLU A 77 -1.42 6.32 17.33
C GLU A 77 -0.87 6.68 15.94
N TRP A 78 0.16 5.97 15.48
CA TRP A 78 0.72 6.19 14.14
C TRP A 78 -0.27 5.81 13.03
N ARG A 79 -1.06 4.77 13.23
CA ARG A 79 -2.14 4.37 12.31
C ARG A 79 -3.18 5.48 12.16
N THR A 80 -3.64 6.04 13.29
CA THR A 80 -4.56 7.17 13.31
C THR A 80 -3.97 8.36 12.56
N ARG A 81 -2.71 8.72 12.82
CA ARG A 81 -2.03 9.79 12.09
C ARG A 81 -1.87 9.49 10.61
N PHE A 82 -1.56 8.25 10.23
CA PHE A 82 -1.46 7.88 8.82
C PHE A 82 -2.82 8.00 8.12
N GLU A 83 -3.89 7.57 8.77
CA GLU A 83 -5.24 7.68 8.23
C GLU A 83 -5.71 9.14 8.15
N GLU A 84 -5.56 9.91 9.23
CA GLU A 84 -6.11 11.28 9.30
C GLU A 84 -5.24 12.32 8.58
N GLU A 85 -3.91 12.24 8.74
CA GLU A 85 -3.00 13.28 8.25
C GLU A 85 -2.50 13.02 6.81
N ILE A 86 -2.45 11.74 6.36
CA ILE A 86 -1.87 11.36 5.06
C ILE A 86 -2.96 10.90 4.07
N ILE A 87 -3.73 9.88 4.43
CA ILE A 87 -4.83 9.38 3.59
C ILE A 87 -5.98 10.37 3.56
N GLY A 88 -6.33 10.90 4.72
CA GLY A 88 -7.48 11.76 4.93
C GLY A 88 -8.79 10.97 5.13
N THR A 89 -9.71 11.61 5.83
CA THR A 89 -11.04 11.07 6.11
C THR A 89 -12.11 12.09 5.78
N PHE A 90 -13.32 11.63 5.44
CA PHE A 90 -14.49 12.50 5.34
C PHE A 90 -15.33 12.37 6.61
N ASP A 91 -15.86 13.52 7.06
CA ASP A 91 -16.83 13.55 8.16
C ASP A 91 -18.23 13.16 7.61
N GLU A 92 -18.32 11.93 7.12
CA GLU A 92 -19.54 11.37 6.53
C GLU A 92 -19.64 9.88 6.86
N GLU A 93 -20.80 9.44 7.32
CA GLU A 93 -21.06 8.04 7.65
C GLU A 93 -21.19 7.17 6.39
N LEU A 94 -20.67 5.96 6.48
CA LEU A 94 -20.88 4.96 5.44
C LEU A 94 -22.34 4.55 5.36
N LEU A 95 -22.85 4.40 4.15
CA LEU A 95 -24.21 3.92 3.92
C LEU A 95 -24.39 2.45 4.34
N PRO A 96 -25.62 1.98 4.59
CA PRO A 96 -25.92 0.56 4.67
C PRO A 96 -25.42 -0.18 3.43
N LEU A 97 -24.89 -1.39 3.59
CA LEU A 97 -24.20 -2.16 2.53
C LEU A 97 -25.00 -2.35 1.24
N ASN A 98 -26.31 -2.61 1.35
CA ASN A 98 -27.23 -2.83 0.22
C ASN A 98 -26.60 -3.70 -0.92
N PRO A 99 -26.16 -4.97 -0.62
CA PRO A 99 -25.42 -5.78 -1.57
C PRO A 99 -26.29 -6.17 -2.76
N ARG A 100 -25.76 -5.96 -3.97
CA ARG A 100 -26.37 -6.37 -5.25
C ARG A 100 -25.38 -7.23 -5.99
N SER A 101 -25.83 -8.37 -6.54
CA SER A 101 -24.95 -9.27 -7.26
C SER A 101 -25.61 -9.91 -8.47
N ARG A 102 -24.76 -10.29 -9.43
CA ARG A 102 -25.17 -11.13 -10.57
C ARG A 102 -24.07 -12.10 -10.94
N LYS A 103 -24.44 -13.33 -11.29
CA LYS A 103 -23.48 -14.30 -11.82
C LYS A 103 -22.99 -13.86 -13.21
N ILE A 104 -21.68 -13.85 -13.43
CA ILE A 104 -21.06 -13.43 -14.69
C ILE A 104 -20.27 -14.53 -15.38
N ARG A 105 -19.71 -15.48 -14.61
CA ARG A 105 -18.94 -16.60 -15.16
C ARG A 105 -19.07 -17.83 -14.27
N GLU A 106 -18.97 -18.99 -14.87
CA GLU A 106 -18.94 -20.26 -14.19
C GLU A 106 -17.96 -21.21 -14.90
N THR A 107 -17.17 -21.94 -14.13
CA THR A 107 -16.24 -22.98 -14.56
C THR A 107 -16.54 -24.27 -13.82
N ASP A 108 -15.78 -25.34 -14.06
CA ASP A 108 -15.90 -26.57 -13.27
C ASP A 108 -15.41 -26.38 -11.83
N ALA A 109 -14.46 -25.46 -11.59
CA ALA A 109 -13.82 -25.22 -10.30
C ALA A 109 -14.51 -24.15 -9.44
N TRP A 110 -15.03 -23.08 -10.05
CA TRP A 110 -15.54 -21.91 -9.33
C TRP A 110 -16.68 -21.18 -10.08
N THR A 111 -17.37 -20.31 -9.34
CA THR A 111 -18.39 -19.39 -9.88
C THR A 111 -18.01 -17.95 -9.53
N ALA A 112 -18.08 -17.04 -10.49
CA ALA A 112 -17.81 -15.61 -10.31
C ALA A 112 -19.07 -14.76 -10.35
N TRP A 113 -19.17 -13.85 -9.39
CA TRP A 113 -20.28 -12.95 -9.20
C TRP A 113 -19.79 -11.50 -9.23
N ASP A 114 -20.43 -10.67 -10.03
CA ASP A 114 -20.30 -9.22 -10.00
C ASP A 114 -21.05 -8.70 -8.77
N VAL A 115 -20.40 -7.90 -7.93
CA VAL A 115 -20.94 -7.44 -6.65
C VAL A 115 -20.79 -5.94 -6.53
N VAL A 116 -21.84 -5.26 -6.06
CA VAL A 116 -21.85 -3.82 -5.81
C VAL A 116 -22.37 -3.58 -4.39
N LEU A 117 -21.69 -2.69 -3.66
CA LEU A 117 -22.05 -2.26 -2.31
C LEU A 117 -22.15 -0.73 -2.27
N ASP A 118 -23.13 -0.19 -1.54
CA ASP A 118 -23.19 1.26 -1.32
C ASP A 118 -22.08 1.70 -0.36
N VAL A 119 -21.45 2.86 -0.61
CA VAL A 119 -20.40 3.45 0.23
C VAL A 119 -20.82 4.81 0.73
N TYR A 120 -20.97 5.78 -0.18
CA TYR A 120 -21.48 7.13 0.07
C TYR A 120 -22.61 7.45 -0.91
N PRO A 121 -23.39 8.50 -0.71
CA PRO A 121 -24.42 8.89 -1.66
C PRO A 121 -23.86 9.07 -3.09
N GLY A 122 -24.26 8.18 -4.02
CA GLY A 122 -23.79 8.20 -5.40
C GLY A 122 -22.41 7.58 -5.63
N PHE A 123 -21.80 6.96 -4.62
CA PHE A 123 -20.54 6.24 -4.73
C PHE A 123 -20.67 4.80 -4.20
N GLU A 124 -20.24 3.83 -5.01
CA GLU A 124 -20.37 2.40 -4.77
C GLU A 124 -19.01 1.70 -4.83
N ALA A 125 -18.81 0.70 -3.99
CA ALA A 125 -17.74 -0.28 -4.11
C ALA A 125 -18.19 -1.41 -5.05
N TRP A 126 -17.36 -1.73 -6.04
CA TRP A 126 -17.61 -2.79 -7.01
C TRP A 126 -16.46 -3.80 -7.03
N GLY A 127 -16.79 -5.07 -7.24
CA GLY A 127 -15.78 -6.12 -7.38
C GLY A 127 -16.35 -7.45 -7.84
N LEU A 128 -15.47 -8.44 -8.02
CA LEU A 128 -15.82 -9.81 -8.36
C LEU A 128 -15.60 -10.73 -7.16
N LEU A 129 -16.65 -11.39 -6.70
CA LEU A 129 -16.55 -12.51 -5.78
C LEU A 129 -16.39 -13.80 -6.59
N ILE A 130 -15.37 -14.60 -6.26
CA ILE A 130 -15.13 -15.89 -6.87
C ILE A 130 -15.23 -16.95 -5.78
N LEU A 131 -16.22 -17.83 -5.91
CA LEU A 131 -16.51 -18.89 -4.95
C LEU A 131 -16.10 -20.23 -5.54
N PRO A 132 -15.19 -20.98 -4.89
CA PRO A 132 -14.93 -22.38 -5.20
C PRO A 132 -16.22 -23.22 -5.13
N LYS A 133 -16.40 -24.16 -6.06
CA LYS A 133 -17.61 -25.02 -6.09
C LYS A 133 -17.63 -26.10 -5.01
N ASN A 134 -16.48 -26.50 -4.52
CA ASN A 134 -16.31 -27.62 -3.59
C ASN A 134 -16.13 -27.17 -2.14
N ILE A 135 -16.96 -26.22 -1.69
CA ILE A 135 -17.03 -25.87 -0.27
C ILE A 135 -18.10 -26.75 0.38
N PRO A 136 -17.75 -27.69 1.30
CA PRO A 136 -18.73 -28.48 2.01
C PRO A 136 -19.70 -27.59 2.80
N ALA A 137 -20.94 -28.03 2.94
CA ALA A 137 -21.94 -27.31 3.70
C ALA A 137 -21.48 -27.11 5.16
N GLY A 138 -21.42 -25.87 5.63
CA GLY A 138 -20.97 -25.49 6.96
C GLY A 138 -19.47 -25.20 7.09
N ASP A 139 -18.68 -25.50 6.08
CA ASP A 139 -17.26 -25.12 6.04
C ASP A 139 -17.10 -23.63 5.75
N LYS A 140 -16.02 -23.08 6.30
CA LYS A 140 -15.60 -21.72 6.05
C LYS A 140 -14.23 -21.70 5.38
N ARG A 141 -14.04 -20.77 4.45
CA ARG A 141 -12.78 -20.63 3.73
C ARG A 141 -12.16 -19.25 3.98
N PRO A 142 -10.84 -19.17 4.05
CA PRO A 142 -10.15 -17.90 4.04
C PRO A 142 -10.39 -17.17 2.72
N VAL A 143 -10.33 -15.83 2.78
CA VAL A 143 -10.51 -14.96 1.61
C VAL A 143 -9.18 -14.33 1.24
N VAL A 144 -8.91 -14.22 -0.05
CA VAL A 144 -7.83 -13.37 -0.58
C VAL A 144 -8.45 -12.25 -1.41
N VAL A 145 -8.28 -11.02 -0.97
CA VAL A 145 -8.64 -9.83 -1.76
C VAL A 145 -7.56 -9.60 -2.81
N CYS A 146 -7.91 -9.71 -4.08
CA CYS A 146 -7.03 -9.73 -5.25
C CYS A 146 -7.12 -8.42 -6.02
N GLN A 147 -6.27 -7.45 -5.71
CA GLN A 147 -6.38 -6.09 -6.22
C GLN A 147 -5.58 -5.88 -7.50
N HIS A 148 -6.25 -5.42 -8.56
CA HIS A 148 -5.60 -4.98 -9.80
C HIS A 148 -4.93 -3.60 -9.66
N GLY A 149 -4.05 -3.28 -10.59
CA GLY A 149 -3.34 -2.01 -10.67
C GLY A 149 -4.13 -0.91 -11.41
N ARG A 150 -3.43 0.19 -11.68
CA ARG A 150 -3.97 1.35 -12.41
C ARG A 150 -4.55 0.96 -13.77
N ASN A 151 -5.66 1.59 -14.14
CA ASN A 151 -6.38 1.37 -15.39
C ASN A 151 -6.95 -0.04 -15.60
N GLY A 152 -6.73 -0.96 -14.64
CA GLY A 152 -7.31 -2.31 -14.69
C GLY A 152 -8.81 -2.35 -14.36
N VAL A 153 -9.35 -3.54 -14.41
CA VAL A 153 -10.69 -3.90 -13.93
C VAL A 153 -10.60 -5.23 -13.16
N PRO A 154 -11.57 -5.53 -12.29
CA PRO A 154 -11.56 -6.78 -11.52
C PRO A 154 -11.37 -8.04 -12.34
N LEU A 155 -11.95 -8.09 -13.56
CA LEU A 155 -11.85 -9.23 -14.47
C LEU A 155 -10.41 -9.49 -14.95
N ASP A 156 -9.55 -8.48 -14.99
CA ASP A 156 -8.13 -8.64 -15.38
C ASP A 156 -7.37 -9.57 -14.43
N THR A 157 -7.79 -9.67 -13.15
CA THR A 157 -7.18 -10.56 -12.16
C THR A 157 -7.58 -12.03 -12.32
N VAL A 158 -8.61 -12.28 -13.11
CA VAL A 158 -9.20 -13.61 -13.38
C VAL A 158 -8.72 -14.19 -14.70
N ASP A 159 -8.48 -13.32 -15.70
CA ASP A 159 -8.15 -13.75 -17.06
C ASP A 159 -6.63 -14.06 -17.19
N GLU A 160 -6.31 -15.30 -17.52
CA GLU A 160 -4.92 -15.74 -17.76
C GLU A 160 -4.26 -15.01 -18.95
N GLY A 161 -5.03 -14.57 -19.91
CA GLY A 161 -4.57 -13.77 -21.05
C GLY A 161 -4.03 -12.38 -20.68
N LYS A 162 -4.23 -11.94 -19.45
CA LYS A 162 -3.68 -10.70 -18.88
C LYS A 162 -2.34 -10.98 -18.18
N SER A 163 -1.26 -10.94 -18.92
CA SER A 163 0.09 -11.36 -18.50
C SER A 163 0.58 -10.68 -17.20
N ALA A 164 0.12 -9.46 -16.91
CA ALA A 164 0.50 -8.79 -15.67
C ALA A 164 -0.08 -9.48 -14.42
N TYR A 165 -1.29 -10.03 -14.51
CA TYR A 165 -1.96 -10.62 -13.35
C TYR A 165 -1.90 -12.15 -13.33
N ASN A 166 -1.65 -12.80 -14.46
CA ASN A 166 -1.53 -14.27 -14.58
C ASN A 166 -2.73 -15.02 -13.97
N GLY A 167 -3.94 -14.46 -14.05
CA GLY A 167 -5.16 -15.06 -13.51
C GLY A 167 -5.12 -15.38 -12.00
N PHE A 168 -4.36 -14.63 -11.20
CA PHE A 168 -4.04 -15.01 -9.81
C PHE A 168 -5.27 -15.17 -8.92
N ALA A 169 -6.35 -14.39 -9.15
CA ALA A 169 -7.58 -14.55 -8.41
C ALA A 169 -8.29 -15.88 -8.72
N ALA A 170 -8.31 -16.28 -10.00
CA ALA A 170 -8.88 -17.57 -10.42
C ALA A 170 -8.04 -18.75 -9.91
N ARG A 171 -6.71 -18.66 -10.04
CA ARG A 171 -5.78 -19.70 -9.57
C ARG A 171 -5.88 -19.93 -8.05
N LEU A 172 -6.02 -18.87 -7.27
CA LEU A 172 -6.25 -18.98 -5.81
C LEU A 172 -7.62 -19.61 -5.51
N ALA A 173 -8.66 -19.30 -6.31
CA ALA A 173 -9.95 -19.96 -6.17
C ALA A 173 -9.90 -21.46 -6.52
N GLU A 174 -9.08 -21.85 -7.50
CA GLU A 174 -8.81 -23.26 -7.82
C GLU A 174 -8.07 -24.01 -6.71
N GLU A 175 -7.24 -23.28 -5.92
CA GLU A 175 -6.64 -23.80 -4.69
C GLU A 175 -7.62 -23.85 -3.51
N GLY A 176 -8.87 -23.41 -3.69
CA GLY A 176 -9.96 -23.49 -2.70
C GLY A 176 -10.11 -22.25 -1.81
N PHE A 177 -9.35 -21.18 -2.03
CA PHE A 177 -9.59 -19.88 -1.39
C PHE A 177 -10.84 -19.22 -1.96
N ILE A 178 -11.61 -18.53 -1.16
CA ILE A 178 -12.55 -17.54 -1.70
C ILE A 178 -11.71 -16.33 -2.14
N THR A 179 -11.95 -15.81 -3.35
CA THR A 179 -11.26 -14.59 -3.78
C THR A 179 -12.26 -13.47 -4.04
N PHE A 180 -11.85 -12.24 -3.72
CA PHE A 180 -12.60 -11.05 -4.05
C PHE A 180 -11.68 -10.07 -4.77
N ALA A 181 -12.02 -9.71 -6.00
CA ALA A 181 -11.26 -8.75 -6.79
C ALA A 181 -12.00 -7.40 -6.80
N PRO A 182 -11.66 -6.45 -5.90
CA PRO A 182 -12.29 -5.14 -5.90
C PRO A 182 -11.85 -4.31 -7.10
N HIS A 183 -12.72 -3.40 -7.54
CA HIS A 183 -12.33 -2.39 -8.50
C HIS A 183 -11.47 -1.33 -7.82
N ASN A 184 -10.25 -1.14 -8.33
CA ASN A 184 -9.44 0.00 -7.94
C ASN A 184 -9.93 1.23 -8.71
N LEU A 185 -10.14 2.33 -8.00
CA LEU A 185 -10.77 3.53 -8.55
C LEU A 185 -9.91 4.24 -9.60
N TYR A 186 -8.59 3.97 -9.65
CA TYR A 186 -7.67 4.64 -10.56
C TYR A 186 -7.81 4.16 -12.00
N ARG A 187 -8.75 4.79 -12.74
CA ARG A 187 -8.96 4.52 -14.15
C ARG A 187 -9.21 5.82 -14.92
N GLY A 188 -8.35 6.09 -15.93
CA GLY A 188 -8.31 7.37 -16.64
C GLY A 188 -7.38 8.37 -15.94
N GLU A 189 -7.07 9.49 -16.58
CA GLU A 189 -5.96 10.35 -16.14
C GLU A 189 -6.44 11.67 -15.56
N ASP A 190 -7.11 12.49 -16.34
CA ASP A 190 -7.42 13.87 -15.97
C ASP A 190 -8.47 14.01 -14.88
N ARG A 191 -9.46 13.14 -14.85
CA ARG A 191 -10.58 13.24 -13.91
C ARG A 191 -10.18 12.86 -12.50
N TYR A 192 -9.26 11.91 -12.31
CA TYR A 192 -8.75 11.56 -10.99
C TYR A 192 -7.91 12.68 -10.40
N ARG A 193 -7.14 13.39 -11.21
CA ARG A 193 -6.43 14.60 -10.78
C ARG A 193 -7.39 15.68 -10.28
N TRP A 194 -8.52 15.87 -10.94
CA TRP A 194 -9.54 16.82 -10.50
C TRP A 194 -10.22 16.38 -9.21
N LEU A 195 -10.53 15.09 -9.10
CA LEU A 195 -11.12 14.51 -7.91
C LEU A 195 -10.19 14.69 -6.71
N ASP A 196 -8.92 14.30 -6.85
CA ASP A 196 -7.92 14.40 -5.80
C ASP A 196 -7.72 15.86 -5.34
N ARG A 197 -7.61 16.80 -6.26
CA ARG A 197 -7.54 18.22 -5.92
C ARG A 197 -8.75 18.74 -5.15
N LYS A 198 -9.96 18.26 -5.47
CA LYS A 198 -11.16 18.61 -4.71
C LYS A 198 -11.15 17.98 -3.32
N ALA A 199 -10.79 16.71 -3.24
CA ALA A 199 -10.70 15.97 -1.98
C ALA A 199 -9.67 16.59 -1.03
N ASN A 200 -8.49 16.98 -1.55
CA ASN A 200 -7.43 17.61 -0.75
C ASN A 200 -7.87 18.92 -0.07
N LEU A 201 -8.81 19.66 -0.66
CA LEU A 201 -9.35 20.89 -0.05
C LEU A 201 -10.17 20.64 1.21
N ILE A 202 -10.68 19.43 1.40
CA ILE A 202 -11.57 19.03 2.49
C ILE A 202 -10.99 17.87 3.31
N GLY A 203 -9.67 17.67 3.25
CA GLY A 203 -8.96 16.70 4.09
C GLY A 203 -9.04 15.26 3.62
N GLY A 204 -9.33 14.99 2.33
CA GLY A 204 -9.35 13.66 1.75
C GLY A 204 -8.42 13.52 0.56
N THR A 205 -8.25 12.29 0.09
CA THR A 205 -7.50 11.90 -1.10
C THR A 205 -8.27 10.82 -1.86
N LEU A 206 -7.73 10.33 -2.97
CA LEU A 206 -8.30 9.17 -3.64
C LEU A 206 -8.34 7.93 -2.71
N PHE A 207 -7.34 7.77 -1.85
CA PHE A 207 -7.30 6.67 -0.88
C PHE A 207 -8.38 6.77 0.22
N THR A 208 -8.95 7.92 0.49
CA THR A 208 -10.14 8.03 1.37
C THR A 208 -11.30 7.19 0.83
N PHE A 209 -11.57 7.29 -0.47
CA PHE A 209 -12.61 6.48 -1.14
C PHE A 209 -12.24 4.99 -1.20
N ILE A 210 -10.97 4.68 -1.50
CA ILE A 210 -10.48 3.30 -1.55
C ILE A 210 -10.62 2.64 -0.17
N THR A 211 -10.19 3.31 0.89
CA THR A 211 -10.30 2.81 2.27
C THR A 211 -11.75 2.58 2.67
N ALA A 212 -12.66 3.54 2.37
CA ALA A 212 -14.09 3.40 2.61
C ALA A 212 -14.67 2.18 1.87
N SER A 213 -14.32 1.99 0.59
CA SER A 213 -14.74 0.83 -0.20
C SER A 213 -14.27 -0.50 0.40
N HIS A 214 -13.03 -0.55 0.90
CA HIS A 214 -12.49 -1.74 1.58
C HIS A 214 -13.17 -2.02 2.93
N ARG A 215 -13.55 -0.98 3.70
CA ARG A 215 -14.34 -1.15 4.93
C ARG A 215 -15.69 -1.79 4.64
N GLN A 216 -16.41 -1.32 3.61
CA GLN A 216 -17.69 -1.90 3.17
C GLN A 216 -17.51 -3.33 2.65
N THR A 217 -16.48 -3.57 1.84
CA THR A 217 -16.16 -4.91 1.31
C THR A 217 -15.90 -5.92 2.44
N LEU A 218 -15.07 -5.56 3.43
CA LEU A 218 -14.77 -6.44 4.57
C LEU A 218 -15.99 -6.68 5.45
N SER A 219 -16.79 -5.63 5.70
CA SER A 219 -18.05 -5.75 6.45
C SER A 219 -19.00 -6.71 5.76
N TRP A 220 -19.13 -6.62 4.44
CA TRP A 220 -19.97 -7.52 3.66
C TRP A 220 -19.42 -8.96 3.60
N LEU A 221 -18.13 -9.14 3.29
CA LEU A 221 -17.51 -10.47 3.21
C LEU A 221 -17.71 -11.28 4.51
N LYS A 222 -17.62 -10.62 5.66
CA LYS A 222 -17.86 -11.25 6.97
C LYS A 222 -19.30 -11.73 7.20
N THR A 223 -20.27 -11.27 6.38
CA THR A 223 -21.66 -11.74 6.45
C THR A 223 -21.91 -13.03 5.68
N LEU A 224 -21.00 -13.41 4.77
CA LEU A 224 -21.16 -14.60 3.94
C LEU A 224 -20.91 -15.87 4.77
N PRO A 225 -21.81 -16.87 4.68
CA PRO A 225 -21.72 -18.07 5.53
C PRO A 225 -20.47 -18.92 5.24
N GLU A 226 -19.96 -18.90 4.02
CA GLU A 226 -18.77 -19.64 3.59
C GLU A 226 -17.46 -18.95 3.97
N VAL A 227 -17.50 -17.70 4.44
CA VAL A 227 -16.30 -16.90 4.71
C VAL A 227 -15.80 -17.09 6.13
N ASP A 228 -14.52 -17.40 6.28
CA ASP A 228 -13.80 -17.23 7.53
C ASP A 228 -13.41 -15.74 7.70
N GLY A 229 -14.26 -14.99 8.38
CA GLY A 229 -14.09 -13.57 8.58
C GLY A 229 -12.85 -13.15 9.39
N LYS A 230 -12.12 -14.11 9.99
CA LYS A 230 -10.84 -13.84 10.67
C LYS A 230 -9.62 -14.02 9.75
N HIS A 231 -9.79 -14.69 8.63
CA HIS A 231 -8.72 -15.00 7.69
C HIS A 231 -9.00 -14.35 6.32
N ILE A 232 -9.00 -13.04 6.29
CA ILE A 232 -9.10 -12.23 5.06
C ILE A 232 -7.74 -11.59 4.78
N ALA A 233 -7.06 -12.05 3.72
CA ALA A 233 -5.77 -11.55 3.27
C ALA A 233 -5.94 -10.53 2.13
N PHE A 234 -4.90 -9.72 1.93
CA PHE A 234 -4.80 -8.80 0.81
C PHE A 234 -3.62 -9.17 -0.09
N TYR A 235 -3.81 -9.15 -1.41
CA TYR A 235 -2.77 -9.34 -2.40
C TYR A 235 -3.03 -8.44 -3.61
N GLY A 236 -2.07 -7.58 -3.96
CA GLY A 236 -2.25 -6.66 -5.07
C GLY A 236 -0.97 -6.36 -5.84
N LEU A 237 -1.14 -6.02 -7.13
CA LEU A 237 -0.07 -5.64 -8.04
C LEU A 237 -0.11 -4.16 -8.38
N SER A 238 1.06 -3.50 -8.46
CA SER A 238 1.18 -2.11 -8.92
C SER A 238 0.39 -1.16 -7.99
N TYR A 239 -0.53 -0.37 -8.49
CA TYR A 239 -1.44 0.41 -7.66
C TYR A 239 -2.25 -0.46 -6.67
N GLY A 240 -2.49 -1.75 -7.01
CA GLY A 240 -3.00 -2.75 -6.06
C GLY A 240 -1.97 -3.13 -5.01
N GLY A 241 -0.68 -3.14 -5.34
CA GLY A 241 0.43 -3.31 -4.40
C GLY A 241 0.57 -2.12 -3.46
N GLU A 242 0.43 -0.91 -3.97
CA GLU A 242 0.34 0.31 -3.16
C GLU A 242 -0.84 0.24 -2.18
N THR A 243 -2.00 -0.20 -2.66
CA THR A 243 -3.20 -0.44 -1.84
C THR A 243 -2.93 -1.51 -0.78
N ALA A 244 -2.19 -2.59 -1.11
CA ALA A 244 -1.82 -3.67 -0.19
C ALA A 244 -0.91 -3.22 0.97
N VAL A 245 -0.23 -2.10 0.85
CA VAL A 245 0.55 -1.51 1.95
C VAL A 245 -0.28 -0.49 2.72
N ARG A 246 -1.02 0.39 2.04
CA ARG A 246 -1.75 1.49 2.66
C ARG A 246 -3.03 1.06 3.36
N VAL A 247 -3.87 0.27 2.70
CA VAL A 247 -5.18 -0.12 3.25
C VAL A 247 -5.04 -1.06 4.45
N PRO A 248 -4.24 -2.14 4.42
CA PRO A 248 -4.00 -2.95 5.62
C PRO A 248 -3.27 -2.21 6.74
N ALA A 249 -2.51 -1.14 6.44
CA ALA A 249 -1.93 -0.28 7.45
C ALA A 249 -2.99 0.42 8.29
N VAL A 250 -4.13 0.83 7.72
CA VAL A 250 -5.23 1.51 8.43
C VAL A 250 -6.41 0.61 8.78
N ILE A 251 -6.56 -0.55 8.11
CA ILE A 251 -7.64 -1.52 8.38
C ILE A 251 -7.04 -2.82 8.94
N PRO A 252 -7.03 -2.99 10.27
CA PRO A 252 -6.46 -4.19 10.92
C PRO A 252 -7.18 -5.50 10.60
N ASP A 253 -8.37 -5.45 10.03
CA ASP A 253 -9.18 -6.61 9.67
C ASP A 253 -8.53 -7.51 8.59
N TYR A 254 -7.59 -6.98 7.81
CA TYR A 254 -6.75 -7.80 6.94
C TYR A 254 -5.72 -8.55 7.77
N CYS A 255 -5.79 -9.88 7.80
CA CYS A 255 -4.91 -10.72 8.61
C CYS A 255 -3.50 -10.91 8.02
N LEU A 256 -3.30 -10.63 6.73
CA LEU A 256 -2.06 -10.79 5.98
C LEU A 256 -2.08 -9.83 4.78
N SER A 257 -0.90 -9.34 4.36
CA SER A 257 -0.81 -8.53 3.13
C SER A 257 0.39 -8.90 2.27
N ILE A 258 0.17 -8.87 0.94
CA ILE A 258 1.19 -9.11 -0.09
C ILE A 258 1.22 -7.94 -1.06
N CYS A 259 2.36 -7.26 -1.13
CA CYS A 259 2.62 -6.15 -2.05
C CYS A 259 3.46 -6.64 -3.23
N SER A 260 2.88 -6.65 -4.43
CA SER A 260 3.57 -7.02 -5.66
C SER A 260 3.80 -5.82 -6.56
N GLY A 261 5.04 -5.67 -7.06
CA GLY A 261 5.42 -4.73 -8.12
C GLY A 261 5.31 -3.25 -7.79
N ASP A 262 5.13 -2.89 -6.50
CA ASP A 262 5.03 -1.48 -6.08
C ASP A 262 5.92 -1.13 -4.87
N PHE A 263 6.29 -2.09 -4.03
CA PHE A 263 7.14 -1.82 -2.87
C PHE A 263 8.45 -1.16 -3.29
N ASN A 264 8.74 0.04 -2.75
CA ASN A 264 9.91 0.82 -3.16
C ASN A 264 10.26 1.88 -2.10
N HIS A 265 11.17 2.79 -2.41
CA HIS A 265 11.45 3.99 -1.64
C HIS A 265 10.58 5.14 -2.17
N TRP A 266 9.44 5.35 -1.55
CA TRP A 266 8.41 6.30 -1.97
C TRP A 266 8.93 7.72 -2.14
N THR A 267 9.62 8.23 -1.14
CA THR A 267 10.15 9.59 -1.13
C THR A 267 11.06 9.85 -2.33
N ARG A 268 11.92 8.89 -2.69
CA ARG A 268 12.77 8.99 -3.88
C ARG A 268 11.95 8.92 -5.15
N LYS A 269 11.02 7.98 -5.23
CA LYS A 269 10.15 7.82 -6.41
C LYS A 269 9.34 9.08 -6.70
N VAL A 270 8.89 9.80 -5.66
CA VAL A 270 8.16 11.07 -5.79
C VAL A 270 9.10 12.21 -6.19
N ALA A 271 10.28 12.32 -5.58
CA ALA A 271 11.11 13.52 -5.62
C ALA A 271 12.39 13.42 -6.44
N ASP A 272 12.79 12.23 -6.90
CA ASP A 272 14.00 12.06 -7.72
C ASP A 272 13.73 12.53 -9.17
N PRO A 273 14.39 13.64 -9.63
CA PRO A 273 14.20 14.14 -10.98
C PRO A 273 14.89 13.29 -12.05
N ASP A 274 15.82 12.41 -11.67
CA ASP A 274 16.66 11.64 -12.61
C ASP A 274 16.09 10.24 -12.86
N PHE A 275 15.24 9.72 -11.96
CA PHE A 275 14.65 8.40 -12.13
C PHE A 275 13.54 8.42 -13.22
N PRO A 276 13.73 7.65 -14.33
CA PRO A 276 12.77 7.67 -15.44
C PRO A 276 11.35 7.21 -15.08
N GLY A 277 11.22 6.31 -14.09
CA GLY A 277 9.96 5.78 -13.55
C GLY A 277 9.39 6.60 -12.39
N GLY A 278 9.98 7.76 -12.09
CA GLY A 278 9.55 8.62 -11.00
C GLY A 278 8.24 9.35 -11.29
N PHE A 279 7.50 9.68 -10.23
CA PHE A 279 6.22 10.39 -10.34
C PHE A 279 6.37 11.83 -10.82
N MET A 280 7.54 12.43 -10.76
CA MET A 280 7.81 13.74 -11.39
C MET A 280 7.70 13.71 -12.92
N LYS A 281 7.79 12.52 -13.54
CA LYS A 281 7.75 12.33 -15.00
C LYS A 281 6.50 11.57 -15.45
N SER A 282 5.67 11.13 -14.52
CA SER A 282 4.42 10.42 -14.82
C SER A 282 3.21 11.35 -14.75
N ILE A 283 2.07 10.83 -15.16
CA ILE A 283 0.78 11.51 -15.07
C ILE A 283 0.13 11.37 -13.68
N GLU A 284 0.76 10.65 -12.76
CA GLU A 284 0.26 10.30 -11.43
C GLU A 284 0.51 11.45 -10.45
N TRP A 285 -0.16 12.59 -10.68
CA TRP A 285 0.01 13.82 -9.91
C TRP A 285 -0.58 13.77 -8.51
N GLU A 286 -1.42 12.80 -8.23
CA GLU A 286 -2.03 12.54 -6.92
C GLU A 286 -1.09 11.80 -5.96
N MET A 287 0.03 11.31 -6.44
CA MET A 287 0.96 10.51 -5.64
C MET A 287 1.73 11.28 -4.55
N PRO A 288 2.09 12.56 -4.70
CA PRO A 288 2.67 13.32 -3.59
C PRO A 288 1.64 13.64 -2.52
N TYR A 289 1.68 12.93 -1.40
CA TYR A 289 0.85 13.22 -0.22
C TYR A 289 1.53 14.24 0.68
N TRP A 290 0.72 15.15 1.23
CA TRP A 290 1.21 16.20 2.13
C TRP A 290 2.00 15.60 3.29
N ASN A 291 3.26 16.04 3.45
CA ASN A 291 4.19 15.67 4.53
C ASN A 291 4.44 14.15 4.71
N MET A 292 4.01 13.29 3.79
CA MET A 292 4.19 11.85 3.90
C MET A 292 5.67 11.49 4.00
N GLY A 293 6.51 12.05 3.14
CA GLY A 293 7.95 11.74 3.11
C GLY A 293 8.71 12.00 4.42
N SER A 294 8.20 12.86 5.30
CA SER A 294 8.78 13.10 6.64
C SER A 294 8.22 12.18 7.73
N ARG A 295 7.23 11.35 7.42
CA ARG A 295 6.51 10.53 8.40
C ARG A 295 6.48 9.06 8.03
N PHE A 296 6.17 8.75 6.77
CA PHE A 296 5.97 7.39 6.28
C PHE A 296 6.61 7.20 4.91
N ASP A 297 7.30 6.08 4.75
CA ASP A 297 7.66 5.48 3.48
C ASP A 297 7.14 4.03 3.50
N TYR A 298 7.51 3.19 2.57
CA TYR A 298 6.99 1.82 2.51
C TYR A 298 7.31 0.98 3.75
N ALA A 299 8.48 1.17 4.34
CA ALA A 299 8.86 0.44 5.55
C ALA A 299 7.99 0.80 6.75
N GLU A 300 7.70 2.10 6.94
CA GLU A 300 6.87 2.57 8.05
C GLU A 300 5.41 2.12 7.88
N MET A 301 4.86 2.22 6.65
CA MET A 301 3.52 1.70 6.35
C MET A 301 3.42 0.19 6.59
N ALA A 302 4.41 -0.61 6.14
CA ALA A 302 4.49 -2.03 6.44
C ALA A 302 4.66 -2.30 7.95
N GLY A 303 5.33 -1.41 8.67
CA GLY A 303 5.42 -1.43 10.14
C GLY A 303 4.06 -1.29 10.82
N LEU A 304 3.10 -0.56 10.23
CA LEU A 304 1.72 -0.50 10.72
C LEU A 304 0.94 -1.81 10.48
N ILE A 305 1.41 -2.68 9.57
CA ILE A 305 0.84 -4.02 9.36
C ILE A 305 1.32 -4.98 10.44
N PHE A 306 2.55 -4.80 10.97
CA PHE A 306 3.08 -5.65 12.06
C PHE A 306 2.07 -5.79 13.22
N PRO A 307 1.91 -6.96 13.86
CA PRO A 307 2.65 -8.22 13.70
C PRO A 307 2.01 -9.22 12.71
N ARG A 308 1.12 -8.74 11.84
CA ARG A 308 0.46 -9.56 10.81
C ARG A 308 1.47 -9.93 9.72
N PRO A 309 1.36 -11.10 9.08
CA PRO A 309 2.25 -11.50 8.00
C PRO A 309 2.27 -10.49 6.84
N PHE A 310 3.47 -10.17 6.34
CA PHE A 310 3.69 -9.24 5.24
C PHE A 310 4.71 -9.78 4.24
N PHE A 311 4.38 -9.76 2.95
CA PHE A 311 5.26 -10.27 1.89
C PHE A 311 5.42 -9.27 0.75
N VAL A 312 6.60 -9.24 0.16
CA VAL A 312 6.92 -8.43 -1.03
C VAL A 312 7.27 -9.34 -2.19
N GLU A 313 6.69 -9.08 -3.35
CA GLU A 313 7.00 -9.75 -4.61
C GLU A 313 7.56 -8.74 -5.61
N ARG A 314 8.77 -8.98 -6.13
CA ARG A 314 9.52 -8.05 -6.96
C ARG A 314 10.13 -8.73 -8.20
N GLY A 315 9.75 -8.29 -9.40
CA GLY A 315 10.40 -8.69 -10.65
C GLY A 315 11.64 -7.84 -10.94
N HIS A 316 12.79 -8.48 -11.24
CA HIS A 316 14.05 -7.78 -11.52
C HIS A 316 13.97 -6.79 -12.70
N HIS A 317 13.09 -7.06 -13.67
CA HIS A 317 12.90 -6.22 -14.87
C HIS A 317 11.71 -5.25 -14.75
N ASP A 318 11.13 -5.14 -13.57
CA ASP A 318 10.06 -4.18 -13.31
C ASP A 318 10.61 -2.75 -13.27
N ARG A 319 10.07 -1.88 -14.12
CA ARG A 319 10.54 -0.49 -14.27
C ARG A 319 9.92 0.48 -13.29
N VAL A 320 9.02 0.02 -12.43
CA VAL A 320 8.31 0.86 -11.45
C VAL A 320 9.25 1.31 -10.33
N SER A 321 10.27 0.52 -10.01
CA SER A 321 11.30 0.81 -9.01
C SER A 321 12.63 0.19 -9.38
N THR A 322 13.64 0.32 -8.52
CA THR A 322 14.90 -0.45 -8.59
C THR A 322 14.95 -1.50 -7.49
N ASP A 323 15.70 -2.58 -7.72
CA ASP A 323 15.86 -3.64 -6.71
C ASP A 323 16.51 -3.10 -5.42
N GLU A 324 17.43 -2.14 -5.55
CA GLU A 324 18.13 -1.50 -4.43
C GLU A 324 17.17 -0.71 -3.54
N TRP A 325 16.22 0.03 -4.12
CA TRP A 325 15.23 0.78 -3.37
C TRP A 325 14.27 -0.15 -2.63
N VAL A 326 13.84 -1.22 -3.29
CA VAL A 326 13.00 -2.26 -2.69
C VAL A 326 13.74 -2.94 -1.54
N ALA A 327 14.99 -3.37 -1.77
CA ALA A 327 15.81 -4.03 -0.75
C ALA A 327 16.09 -3.11 0.46
N HIS A 328 16.32 -1.81 0.22
CA HIS A 328 16.54 -0.82 1.27
C HIS A 328 15.34 -0.73 2.23
N GLU A 329 14.15 -0.52 1.69
CA GLU A 329 12.93 -0.42 2.49
C GLU A 329 12.57 -1.76 3.14
N TYR A 330 12.70 -2.87 2.41
CA TYR A 330 12.40 -4.18 2.96
C TYR A 330 13.36 -4.60 4.11
N ALA A 331 14.62 -4.18 4.06
CA ALA A 331 15.57 -4.45 5.15
C ALA A 331 15.11 -3.85 6.48
N LYS A 332 14.45 -2.67 6.46
CA LYS A 332 13.85 -2.06 7.65
C LYS A 332 12.70 -2.91 8.18
N VAL A 333 11.80 -3.36 7.29
CA VAL A 333 10.68 -4.27 7.64
C VAL A 333 11.21 -5.56 8.26
N ARG A 334 12.17 -6.22 7.59
CA ARG A 334 12.77 -7.46 8.08
C ARG A 334 13.36 -7.30 9.49
N ARG A 335 14.05 -6.19 9.72
CA ARG A 335 14.64 -5.86 11.02
C ARG A 335 13.57 -5.69 12.10
N LEU A 336 12.47 -4.99 11.80
CA LEU A 336 11.36 -4.84 12.73
C LEU A 336 10.81 -6.20 13.18
N TYR A 337 10.46 -7.08 12.23
CA TYR A 337 9.94 -8.41 12.56
C TYR A 337 10.96 -9.24 13.36
N ALA A 338 12.22 -9.22 12.96
CA ALA A 338 13.30 -9.96 13.65
C ALA A 338 13.54 -9.46 15.07
N SER A 339 13.39 -8.15 15.33
CA SER A 339 13.53 -7.58 16.67
C SER A 339 12.52 -8.14 17.69
N PHE A 340 11.40 -8.64 17.19
CA PHE A 340 10.37 -9.29 18.01
C PHE A 340 10.37 -10.83 17.87
N GLY A 341 11.37 -11.42 17.20
CA GLY A 341 11.45 -12.87 16.98
C GLY A 341 10.33 -13.40 16.10
N MET A 342 9.87 -12.60 15.13
CA MET A 342 8.77 -12.90 14.20
C MET A 342 9.22 -12.84 12.73
N GLU A 343 10.51 -13.05 12.47
CA GLU A 343 11.10 -12.98 11.14
C GLU A 343 10.45 -13.91 10.10
N GLU A 344 9.83 -14.98 10.55
CA GLU A 344 9.12 -15.91 9.69
C GLU A 344 7.80 -15.33 9.15
N LYS A 345 7.29 -14.24 9.74
CA LYS A 345 6.07 -13.55 9.31
C LYS A 345 6.30 -12.52 8.21
N THR A 346 7.54 -12.36 7.76
CA THR A 346 7.80 -11.49 6.60
C THR A 346 8.74 -12.18 5.62
N GLY A 347 8.55 -11.91 4.32
CA GLY A 347 9.35 -12.45 3.25
C GLY A 347 9.41 -11.52 2.05
N ILE A 348 10.39 -11.73 1.20
CA ILE A 348 10.52 -11.08 -0.10
C ILE A 348 10.95 -12.10 -1.14
N GLU A 349 10.35 -12.03 -2.31
CA GLU A 349 10.76 -12.76 -3.50
C GLU A 349 11.27 -11.79 -4.56
N PHE A 350 12.50 -11.99 -5.00
CA PHE A 350 13.00 -11.39 -6.23
C PHE A 350 12.95 -12.45 -7.32
N PHE A 351 12.19 -12.20 -8.39
CA PHE A 351 12.04 -13.18 -9.49
C PHE A 351 12.50 -12.63 -10.83
N HIS A 352 12.87 -13.52 -11.73
CA HIS A 352 13.27 -13.16 -13.08
C HIS A 352 12.04 -12.87 -13.95
N GLY A 353 11.52 -11.65 -13.84
CA GLY A 353 10.32 -11.20 -14.54
C GLY A 353 10.17 -9.68 -14.51
N GLY A 354 9.11 -9.19 -15.14
CA GLY A 354 8.76 -7.78 -15.20
C GLY A 354 7.68 -7.40 -14.18
N HIS A 355 6.86 -6.41 -14.55
CA HIS A 355 5.75 -5.89 -13.75
C HIS A 355 4.55 -6.86 -13.79
N SER A 356 4.60 -7.90 -12.99
CA SER A 356 3.58 -8.97 -13.01
C SER A 356 3.52 -9.74 -11.71
N ILE A 357 2.39 -10.39 -11.46
CA ILE A 357 2.24 -11.42 -10.42
C ILE A 357 3.08 -12.65 -10.79
N ASN A 358 4.03 -13.05 -9.95
CA ASN A 358 4.75 -14.30 -10.06
C ASN A 358 3.96 -15.47 -9.49
N GLY A 359 3.42 -15.31 -8.30
CA GLY A 359 2.55 -16.27 -7.65
C GLY A 359 3.29 -17.49 -7.06
N GLN A 360 4.62 -17.54 -7.03
CA GLN A 360 5.36 -18.66 -6.45
C GLN A 360 5.51 -18.50 -4.94
N GLY A 361 6.37 -17.60 -4.49
CA GLY A 361 6.58 -17.34 -3.07
C GLY A 361 5.35 -16.76 -2.39
N SER A 362 4.60 -15.91 -3.06
CA SER A 362 3.36 -15.30 -2.55
C SER A 362 2.26 -16.33 -2.28
N PHE A 363 2.02 -17.31 -3.16
CA PHE A 363 1.03 -18.36 -2.94
C PHE A 363 1.48 -19.32 -1.82
N GLU A 364 2.77 -19.64 -1.76
CA GLU A 364 3.33 -20.42 -0.65
C GLU A 364 3.13 -19.70 0.69
N PHE A 365 3.35 -18.39 0.71
CA PHE A 365 3.14 -17.55 1.89
C PHE A 365 1.67 -17.53 2.32
N LEU A 366 0.72 -17.41 1.38
CA LEU A 366 -0.70 -17.52 1.66
C LEU A 366 -1.06 -18.89 2.28
N ARG A 367 -0.62 -19.99 1.66
CA ARG A 367 -0.86 -21.35 2.18
C ARG A 367 -0.29 -21.55 3.59
N ARG A 368 0.88 -20.98 3.86
CA ARG A 368 1.54 -21.09 5.17
C ARG A 368 0.73 -20.42 6.29
N PHE A 369 0.14 -19.26 6.05
CA PHE A 369 -0.51 -18.47 7.10
C PHE A 369 -2.03 -18.57 7.11
N LEU A 370 -2.66 -18.96 6.02
CA LEU A 370 -4.10 -19.15 5.93
C LEU A 370 -4.49 -20.64 5.98
N GLY A 371 -3.52 -21.55 5.89
CA GLY A 371 -3.77 -22.97 5.68
C GLY A 371 -4.03 -23.30 4.20
N ARG A 372 -3.95 -24.57 3.83
CA ARG A 372 -4.51 -25.02 2.56
C ARG A 372 -6.02 -24.99 2.68
N ALA A 373 -6.69 -24.39 1.74
CA ALA A 373 -8.13 -24.38 1.70
C ALA A 373 -8.62 -25.84 1.51
N GLY A 374 -9.00 -26.50 2.61
CA GLY A 374 -9.51 -27.90 2.57
C GLY A 374 -8.76 -28.91 3.44
N GLU A 375 -7.72 -28.52 4.19
CA GLU A 375 -7.11 -29.34 5.26
C GLU A 375 -7.59 -28.90 6.65
#